data_952cb5886f818e9b2caf9094b6be0a9e
#
_entry.id   952cb5886f818e9b2caf9094b6be0a9e
#
_cell.length_a   1.000
_cell.length_b   1.000
_cell.length_c   1.000
_cell.angle_alpha   90.00
_cell.angle_beta   90.00
_cell.angle_gamma   90.00
#
_symmetry.space_group_name_H-M   'P 1'
#
loop_
_entity.id
_entity.type
_entity.pdbx_description
1 polymer ?
#
loop_
_entity_poly.entity_id
_entity_poly.type
_entity_poly.pdbx_seq_one_letter_code
_entity_poly.pdbx_strand_id
1 'polypeptide(L)'
;MKIHHLLCASLLAASGFSSVHAADEVAAMTDFVRANGCFSCHATAEKIVGPSFQSVSAKYAGDKDAVANLTQSVRNGSTGKWGRMAMPPHASISNDDLKKLVTWVLAQKP
;
A
#
# COMPACT_ATOMS: atom_id res chain seq x y z
N MET A 1 -52.12 16.20 -40.30
CA MET A 1 -50.69 16.32 -40.10
C MET A 1 -50.36 15.81 -38.68
N LYS A 2 -49.86 14.59 -38.54
CA LYS A 2 -49.62 13.95 -37.25
C LYS A 2 -48.12 14.00 -36.95
N ILE A 3 -47.75 14.72 -35.89
CA ILE A 3 -46.37 14.83 -35.44
C ILE A 3 -46.15 13.74 -34.39
N HIS A 4 -45.27 12.80 -34.67
CA HIS A 4 -44.86 11.75 -33.73
C HIS A 4 -43.63 12.23 -32.96
N HIS A 5 -43.79 12.41 -31.66
CA HIS A 5 -42.69 12.66 -30.78
C HIS A 5 -42.02 11.33 -30.39
N LEU A 6 -40.81 11.12 -30.86
CA LEU A 6 -39.93 10.05 -30.42
C LEU A 6 -39.23 10.50 -29.13
N LEU A 7 -39.60 9.87 -28.01
CA LEU A 7 -38.92 10.00 -26.74
C LEU A 7 -37.70 9.07 -26.75
N CYS A 8 -36.52 9.65 -26.87
CA CYS A 8 -35.26 8.91 -26.57
C CYS A 8 -35.08 8.85 -25.09
N ALA A 9 -35.30 7.67 -24.51
CA ALA A 9 -34.92 7.38 -23.14
C ALA A 9 -33.44 7.00 -23.11
N SER A 10 -32.60 7.91 -22.58
CA SER A 10 -31.18 7.64 -22.32
C SER A 10 -31.03 6.86 -21.04
N LEU A 11 -30.68 5.58 -21.14
CA LEU A 11 -30.25 4.78 -19.99
C LEU A 11 -28.84 5.23 -19.59
N LEU A 12 -28.71 5.93 -18.46
CA LEU A 12 -27.43 6.08 -17.77
C LEU A 12 -27.16 4.78 -16.99
N ALA A 13 -26.30 3.93 -17.53
CA ALA A 13 -25.73 2.82 -16.81
C ALA A 13 -24.63 3.38 -15.88
N ALA A 14 -24.92 3.54 -14.61
CA ALA A 14 -23.93 3.90 -13.59
C ALA A 14 -23.05 2.66 -13.30
N SER A 15 -21.82 2.66 -13.81
CA SER A 15 -20.81 1.63 -13.56
C SER A 15 -20.21 1.82 -12.16
N GLY A 16 -20.82 1.23 -11.14
CA GLY A 16 -20.37 1.30 -9.76
C GLY A 16 -19.57 0.06 -9.28
N PHE A 17 -18.55 -0.39 -10.03
CA PHE A 17 -17.84 -1.64 -9.70
C PHE A 17 -16.41 -1.50 -9.15
N SER A 18 -15.89 -0.29 -8.90
CA SER A 18 -14.47 -0.12 -8.57
C SER A 18 -14.12 -0.23 -7.07
N SER A 19 -15.06 -0.09 -6.16
CA SER A 19 -14.75 0.04 -4.73
C SER A 19 -14.49 -1.29 -4.01
N VAL A 20 -15.06 -2.39 -4.45
CA VAL A 20 -14.95 -3.69 -3.77
C VAL A 20 -13.55 -4.30 -3.97
N HIS A 21 -12.99 -4.21 -5.14
CA HIS A 21 -11.68 -4.78 -5.46
C HIS A 21 -10.53 -4.10 -4.69
N ALA A 22 -10.58 -2.77 -4.52
CA ALA A 22 -9.55 -2.02 -3.78
C ALA A 22 -9.53 -2.38 -2.29
N ALA A 23 -10.70 -2.58 -1.65
CA ALA A 23 -10.80 -2.99 -0.26
C ALA A 23 -10.26 -4.43 -0.06
N ASP A 24 -10.53 -5.35 -0.98
CA ASP A 24 -10.03 -6.72 -0.94
C ASP A 24 -8.51 -6.78 -1.10
N GLU A 25 -7.92 -5.96 -1.97
CA GLU A 25 -6.46 -5.87 -2.14
C GLU A 25 -5.77 -5.33 -0.89
N VAL A 26 -6.35 -4.33 -0.24
CA VAL A 26 -5.82 -3.78 1.02
C VAL A 26 -5.87 -4.81 2.13
N ALA A 27 -6.98 -5.55 2.27
CA ALA A 27 -7.12 -6.61 3.25
C ALA A 27 -6.12 -7.75 3.00
N ALA A 28 -5.97 -8.20 1.76
CA ALA A 28 -5.01 -9.22 1.37
C ALA A 28 -3.56 -8.80 1.66
N MET A 29 -3.20 -7.54 1.42
CA MET A 29 -1.86 -7.05 1.74
C MET A 29 -1.65 -6.92 3.25
N THR A 30 -2.66 -6.54 4.01
CA THR A 30 -2.59 -6.52 5.48
C THR A 30 -2.30 -7.93 6.04
N ASP A 31 -2.95 -8.94 5.49
CA ASP A 31 -2.72 -10.34 5.87
C ASP A 31 -1.32 -10.81 5.45
N PHE A 32 -0.84 -10.41 4.28
CA PHE A 32 0.52 -10.69 3.82
C PHE A 32 1.57 -10.07 4.77
N VAL A 33 1.39 -8.82 5.16
CA VAL A 33 2.25 -8.10 6.11
C VAL A 33 2.28 -8.82 7.46
N ARG A 34 1.12 -9.26 7.95
CA ARG A 34 1.01 -10.04 9.18
C ARG A 34 1.73 -11.39 9.07
N ALA A 35 1.49 -12.13 8.00
CA ALA A 35 2.07 -13.45 7.78
C ALA A 35 3.62 -13.41 7.66
N ASN A 36 4.18 -12.31 7.19
CA ASN A 36 5.61 -12.09 7.10
C ASN A 36 6.24 -11.47 8.38
N GLY A 37 5.50 -11.37 9.46
CA GLY A 37 6.01 -10.94 10.77
C GLY A 37 6.30 -9.45 10.90
N CYS A 38 5.87 -8.62 9.98
CA CYS A 38 6.16 -7.18 9.97
C CYS A 38 5.60 -6.48 11.23
N PHE A 39 4.43 -6.88 11.69
CA PHE A 39 3.81 -6.33 12.90
C PHE A 39 4.52 -6.69 14.21
N SER A 40 5.53 -7.55 14.18
CA SER A 40 6.39 -7.79 15.36
C SER A 40 7.27 -6.58 15.68
N CYS A 41 7.60 -5.76 14.67
CA CYS A 41 8.47 -4.60 14.81
C CYS A 41 7.85 -3.29 14.36
N HIS A 42 6.80 -3.33 13.56
CA HIS A 42 6.09 -2.17 13.03
C HIS A 42 4.63 -2.16 13.44
N ALA A 43 4.08 -0.95 13.63
CA ALA A 43 2.64 -0.73 13.74
C ALA A 43 2.20 0.30 12.72
N THR A 44 0.89 0.44 12.51
CA THR A 44 0.36 1.41 11.55
C THR A 44 0.69 2.84 11.94
N ALA A 45 0.40 3.25 13.17
CA ALA A 45 0.51 4.64 13.63
C ALA A 45 1.59 4.86 14.69
N GLU A 46 2.05 3.82 15.38
CA GLU A 46 2.93 3.93 16.54
C GLU A 46 4.31 3.33 16.27
N LYS A 47 5.34 4.00 16.79
CA LYS A 47 6.68 3.41 16.82
C LYS A 47 6.74 2.37 17.93
N ILE A 48 7.17 1.16 17.56
CA ILE A 48 7.49 0.11 18.53
C ILE A 48 8.99 -0.21 18.47
N VAL A 49 9.42 -1.26 17.80
CA VAL A 49 10.85 -1.53 17.53
C VAL A 49 11.31 -0.72 16.32
N GLY A 50 10.59 -0.81 15.21
CA GLY A 50 10.78 -0.03 13.99
C GLY A 50 9.85 1.17 13.90
N PRO A 51 10.00 2.01 12.86
CA PRO A 51 9.10 3.12 12.61
C PRO A 51 7.67 2.65 12.32
N SER A 52 6.67 3.49 12.61
CA SER A 52 5.32 3.23 12.15
C SER A 52 5.25 3.29 10.62
N PHE A 53 4.33 2.58 10.01
CA PHE A 53 4.11 2.67 8.56
C PHE A 53 3.71 4.08 8.12
N GLN A 54 2.94 4.80 8.94
CA GLN A 54 2.60 6.21 8.68
C GLN A 54 3.83 7.12 8.70
N SER A 55 4.78 6.90 9.62
CA SER A 55 6.04 7.65 9.65
C SER A 55 6.89 7.37 8.40
N VAL A 56 6.95 6.13 7.94
CA VAL A 56 7.63 5.77 6.69
C VAL A 56 6.97 6.47 5.51
N SER A 57 5.66 6.39 5.39
CA SER A 57 4.89 7.08 4.35
C SER A 57 5.16 8.59 4.33
N ALA A 58 5.17 9.22 5.50
CA ALA A 58 5.46 10.66 5.62
C ALA A 58 6.89 11.03 5.21
N LYS A 59 7.89 10.22 5.64
CA LYS A 59 9.30 10.47 5.29
C LYS A 59 9.57 10.40 3.79
N TYR A 60 8.92 9.49 3.09
CA TYR A 60 9.11 9.26 1.66
C TYR A 60 8.06 9.97 0.79
N ALA A 61 7.23 10.84 1.37
CA ALA A 61 6.24 11.59 0.61
C ALA A 61 6.91 12.47 -0.46
N GLY A 62 6.46 12.33 -1.71
CA GLY A 62 7.03 13.07 -2.85
C GLY A 62 8.37 12.54 -3.37
N ASP A 63 8.95 11.52 -2.75
CA ASP A 63 10.16 10.87 -3.27
C ASP A 63 9.79 9.92 -4.42
N LYS A 64 10.25 10.24 -5.63
CA LYS A 64 10.02 9.43 -6.84
C LYS A 64 10.70 8.05 -6.78
N ASP A 65 11.71 7.90 -5.96
CA ASP A 65 12.49 6.67 -5.81
C ASP A 65 12.08 5.86 -4.56
N ALA A 66 11.02 6.29 -3.86
CA ALA A 66 10.56 5.68 -2.61
C ALA A 66 10.33 4.16 -2.72
N VAL A 67 9.64 3.71 -3.76
CA VAL A 67 9.36 2.28 -3.96
C VAL A 67 10.65 1.48 -4.11
N ALA A 68 11.58 1.95 -4.93
CA ALA A 68 12.86 1.28 -5.13
C ALA A 68 13.70 1.24 -3.84
N ASN A 69 13.80 2.37 -3.15
CA ASN A 69 14.56 2.49 -1.91
C ASN A 69 13.99 1.61 -0.78
N LEU A 70 12.68 1.59 -0.61
CA LEU A 70 12.03 0.76 0.40
C LEU A 70 12.09 -0.73 0.05
N THR A 71 11.96 -1.07 -1.21
CA THR A 71 12.13 -2.46 -1.68
C THR A 71 13.52 -2.98 -1.30
N GLN A 72 14.58 -2.19 -1.52
CA GLN A 72 15.93 -2.56 -1.11
C GLN A 72 16.07 -2.69 0.40
N SER A 73 15.47 -1.78 1.17
CA SER A 73 15.51 -1.82 2.63
C SER A 73 14.84 -3.06 3.21
N VAL A 74 13.73 -3.50 2.65
CA VAL A 74 13.05 -4.73 3.09
C VAL A 74 13.82 -5.97 2.66
N ARG A 75 14.26 -6.03 1.41
CA ARG A 75 15.00 -7.19 0.89
C ARG A 75 16.30 -7.45 1.61
N ASN A 76 17.11 -6.42 1.77
CA ASN A 76 18.49 -6.51 2.27
C ASN A 76 18.60 -6.20 3.77
N GLY A 77 17.53 -5.79 4.41
CA GLY A 77 17.56 -5.18 5.71
C GLY A 77 18.07 -3.75 5.67
N SER A 78 18.01 -3.06 6.80
CA SER A 78 18.45 -1.68 6.89
C SER A 78 18.95 -1.34 8.29
N THR A 79 19.93 -0.44 8.36
CA THR A 79 20.52 0.02 9.63
C THR A 79 20.73 1.53 9.56
N GLY A 80 20.46 2.23 10.66
CA GLY A 80 20.79 3.65 10.81
C GLY A 80 19.80 4.64 10.17
N LYS A 81 18.84 4.19 9.37
CA LYS A 81 17.84 5.08 8.75
C LYS A 81 16.81 5.61 9.76
N TRP A 82 16.52 4.83 10.78
CA TRP A 82 15.48 5.09 11.78
C TRP A 82 15.96 4.90 13.22
N GLY A 83 17.27 4.98 13.44
CA GLY A 83 17.90 4.75 14.72
C GLY A 83 18.87 3.58 14.70
N ARG A 84 19.19 3.04 15.88
CA ARG A 84 20.21 2.01 16.04
C ARG A 84 19.73 0.60 15.73
N MET A 85 18.42 0.35 15.87
CA MET A 85 17.87 -0.99 15.67
C MET A 85 17.90 -1.35 14.19
N ALA A 86 18.55 -2.46 13.87
CA ALA A 86 18.59 -2.99 12.52
C ALA A 86 17.28 -3.66 12.15
N MET A 87 16.80 -3.43 10.94
CA MET A 87 15.75 -4.21 10.33
C MET A 87 16.37 -5.42 9.64
N PRO A 88 15.99 -6.66 9.98
CA PRO A 88 16.52 -7.84 9.31
C PRO A 88 16.07 -7.94 7.85
N PRO A 89 16.83 -8.64 6.98
CA PRO A 89 16.48 -8.84 5.59
C PRO A 89 15.30 -9.80 5.41
N HIS A 90 14.46 -9.54 4.42
CA HIS A 90 13.36 -10.41 3.98
C HIS A 90 13.61 -10.90 2.54
N ALA A 91 14.71 -11.62 2.35
CA ALA A 91 15.20 -12.02 1.03
C ALA A 91 14.29 -13.02 0.28
N SER A 92 13.40 -13.72 0.99
CA SER A 92 12.48 -14.71 0.40
C SER A 92 11.24 -14.12 -0.24
N ILE A 93 10.93 -12.84 0.01
CA ILE A 93 9.78 -12.18 -0.60
C ILE A 93 10.08 -11.87 -2.07
N SER A 94 9.17 -12.19 -2.98
CA SER A 94 9.33 -11.92 -4.40
C SER A 94 9.42 -10.41 -4.70
N ASN A 95 10.02 -10.06 -5.84
CA ASN A 95 10.10 -8.65 -6.27
C ASN A 95 8.73 -8.00 -6.42
N ASP A 96 7.76 -8.73 -6.97
CA ASP A 96 6.42 -8.21 -7.19
C ASP A 96 5.68 -8.01 -5.86
N ASP A 97 5.81 -8.94 -4.92
CA ASP A 97 5.23 -8.79 -3.60
C ASP A 97 5.89 -7.67 -2.79
N LEU A 98 7.22 -7.50 -2.91
CA LEU A 98 7.91 -6.37 -2.29
C LEU A 98 7.40 -5.02 -2.82
N LYS A 99 7.20 -4.88 -4.12
CA LYS A 99 6.64 -3.65 -4.71
C LYS A 99 5.23 -3.37 -4.19
N LYS A 100 4.37 -4.39 -4.13
CA LYS A 100 3.02 -4.27 -3.56
C LYS A 100 3.06 -3.90 -2.09
N LEU A 101 3.94 -4.54 -1.32
CA LEU A 101 4.14 -4.28 0.10
C LEU A 101 4.56 -2.84 0.36
N VAL A 102 5.61 -2.35 -0.32
CA VAL A 102 6.09 -0.98 -0.09
C VAL A 102 5.10 0.07 -0.60
N THR A 103 4.36 -0.22 -1.65
CA THR A 103 3.25 0.63 -2.12
C THR A 103 2.15 0.72 -1.06
N TRP A 104 1.81 -0.41 -0.44
CA TRP A 104 0.87 -0.45 0.67
C TRP A 104 1.37 0.37 1.88
N VAL A 105 2.65 0.26 2.24
CA VAL A 105 3.27 1.08 3.30
C VAL A 105 3.16 2.57 2.99
N LEU A 106 3.50 2.97 1.76
CA LEU A 106 3.44 4.38 1.33
C LEU A 106 2.02 4.95 1.29
N ALA A 107 1.01 4.10 1.23
CA ALA A 107 -0.40 4.48 1.30
C ALA A 107 -0.92 4.66 2.73
N GLN A 108 -0.15 4.29 3.76
CA GLN A 108 -0.55 4.45 5.15
C GLN A 108 -0.46 5.92 5.56
N LYS A 109 -1.60 6.61 5.55
CA LYS A 109 -1.72 8.02 5.95
C LYS A 109 -2.38 8.10 7.32
N PRO A 110 -2.06 9.16 8.10
CA PRO A 110 -2.82 9.49 9.31
C PRO A 110 -4.29 9.75 9.00
#